data_ae916e2d1655e27665b3e440e9c487fd
#
_entry.id   ae916e2d1655e27665b3e440e9c487fd
#
_cell.length_a   1.000
_cell.length_b   1.000
_cell.length_c   1.000
_cell.angle_alpha   90.00
_cell.angle_beta   90.00
_cell.angle_gamma   90.00
#
_symmetry.space_group_name_H-M   'P 1'
#
loop_
_entity.id
_entity.type
_entity.pdbx_description
1 polymer ?
#
loop_
_entity_poly.entity_id
_entity_poly.type
_entity_poly.pdbx_seq_one_letter_code
_entity_poly.pdbx_strand_id
1 'polypeptide(L)'
;MKWYGSVINRIEEGKNYNGRDIQVGDDLTRYYWSDRSCYYVTKVQDQKHITIREYEIIADREKPGGMGHQNWLYFKTSKEANDYLNKYGLGLKEKEVLEHQEIELVYRYGKWREKYTDRIGKVQYRGNWDLSFGLRD
;
A
#
# COMPACT_ATOMS: atom_id res chain seq x y z
N MET A 1 -4.05 14.55 -10.28
CA MET A 1 -5.42 14.26 -9.79
C MET A 1 -5.35 13.10 -8.82
N LYS A 2 -5.98 13.26 -7.66
CA LYS A 2 -6.09 12.17 -6.69
C LYS A 2 -7.19 11.20 -7.09
N TRP A 3 -6.90 9.92 -6.96
CA TRP A 3 -7.86 8.87 -7.22
C TRP A 3 -8.58 8.49 -5.94
N TYR A 4 -9.88 8.33 -6.04
CA TYR A 4 -10.71 7.87 -4.94
C TYR A 4 -11.64 6.78 -5.46
N GLY A 5 -12.20 6.01 -4.55
CA GLY A 5 -13.16 4.98 -4.89
C GLY A 5 -12.64 3.58 -4.63
N SER A 6 -13.56 2.65 -4.60
CA SER A 6 -13.29 1.26 -4.29
C SER A 6 -12.63 0.55 -5.47
N VAL A 7 -11.57 -0.21 -5.21
CA VAL A 7 -10.93 -1.06 -6.21
C VAL A 7 -11.85 -2.19 -6.63
N ILE A 8 -12.71 -2.67 -5.73
CA ILE A 8 -13.73 -3.68 -6.07
C ILE A 8 -14.70 -3.13 -7.11
N ASN A 9 -15.17 -1.90 -6.94
CA ASN A 9 -16.06 -1.25 -7.91
C ASN A 9 -15.39 -1.15 -9.28
N ARG A 10 -14.10 -0.84 -9.32
CA ARG A 10 -13.34 -0.83 -10.56
C ARG A 10 -13.47 -2.16 -11.31
N ILE A 11 -13.34 -3.28 -10.60
CA ILE A 11 -13.37 -4.61 -11.19
C ILE A 11 -14.80 -4.98 -11.63
N GLU A 12 -15.78 -4.82 -10.75
CA GLU A 12 -17.16 -5.24 -10.99
C GLU A 12 -17.87 -4.41 -12.05
N GLU A 13 -17.58 -3.11 -12.10
CA GLU A 13 -18.18 -2.20 -13.08
C GLU A 13 -17.34 -2.07 -14.36
N GLY A 14 -16.16 -2.73 -14.42
CA GLY A 14 -15.27 -2.63 -15.55
C GLY A 14 -14.53 -1.30 -15.66
N LYS A 15 -14.61 -0.46 -14.64
CA LYS A 15 -13.96 0.85 -14.58
C LYS A 15 -13.76 1.26 -13.14
N ASN A 16 -12.75 2.09 -12.87
CA ASN A 16 -12.56 2.70 -11.57
C ASN A 16 -13.44 3.95 -11.42
N TYR A 17 -13.33 4.62 -10.30
CA TYR A 17 -14.09 5.83 -9.98
C TYR A 17 -13.98 6.92 -11.07
N ASN A 18 -12.82 7.03 -11.73
CA ASN A 18 -12.60 8.00 -12.81
C ASN A 18 -12.53 7.33 -14.18
N GLY A 19 -12.97 6.09 -14.31
CA GLY A 19 -12.92 5.35 -15.58
C GLY A 19 -11.52 4.88 -15.98
N ARG A 20 -10.54 4.98 -15.08
CA ARG A 20 -9.16 4.63 -15.34
C ARG A 20 -8.81 3.25 -14.76
N ASP A 21 -8.00 2.49 -15.49
CA ASP A 21 -7.49 1.21 -15.02
C ASP A 21 -6.45 1.36 -13.89
N ILE A 22 -6.27 0.30 -13.12
CA ILE A 22 -5.19 0.23 -12.13
C ILE A 22 -3.86 0.29 -12.86
N GLN A 23 -2.95 1.15 -12.41
CA GLN A 23 -1.64 1.38 -13.03
C GLN A 23 -0.53 1.30 -11.98
N VAL A 24 0.67 0.95 -12.45
CA VAL A 24 1.88 1.04 -11.62
C VAL A 24 2.04 2.46 -11.09
N GLY A 25 2.33 2.56 -9.80
CA GLY A 25 2.45 3.85 -9.12
C GLY A 25 1.16 4.34 -8.48
N ASP A 26 0.03 3.70 -8.74
CA ASP A 26 -1.22 4.06 -8.08
C ASP A 26 -1.11 3.81 -6.58
N ASP A 27 -1.66 4.74 -5.82
CA ASP A 27 -1.72 4.66 -4.37
C ASP A 27 -3.01 3.98 -3.94
N LEU A 28 -2.91 3.10 -2.97
CA LEU A 28 -4.04 2.35 -2.42
C LEU A 28 -4.03 2.43 -0.91
N THR A 29 -5.22 2.45 -0.31
CA THR A 29 -5.40 2.32 1.13
C THR A 29 -6.19 1.05 1.41
N ARG A 30 -5.66 0.20 2.29
CA ARG A 30 -6.38 -0.96 2.80
C ARG A 30 -7.06 -0.58 4.11
N TYR A 31 -8.35 -0.87 4.21
CA TYR A 31 -9.10 -0.68 5.42
C TYR A 31 -9.17 -1.97 6.22
N TYR A 32 -8.80 -1.85 7.49
CA TYR A 32 -9.04 -2.89 8.50
C TYR A 32 -10.24 -2.46 9.33
N TRP A 33 -10.63 -3.31 10.25
CA TRP A 33 -11.75 -3.06 11.13
C TRP A 33 -11.62 -1.72 11.90
N SER A 34 -10.42 -1.39 12.40
CA SER A 34 -10.19 -0.16 13.15
C SER A 34 -8.93 0.59 12.72
N ASP A 35 -8.34 0.22 11.57
CA ASP A 35 -7.06 0.77 11.15
C ASP A 35 -6.97 0.83 9.62
N ARG A 36 -5.90 1.44 9.12
CA ARG A 36 -5.63 1.59 7.69
C ARG A 36 -4.16 1.39 7.42
N SER A 37 -3.87 0.89 6.22
CA SER A 37 -2.49 0.78 5.72
C SER A 37 -2.43 1.30 4.30
N CYS A 38 -1.34 1.97 3.96
CA CYS A 38 -1.15 2.61 2.66
C CYS A 38 -0.12 1.85 1.83
N TYR A 39 -0.44 1.67 0.55
CA TYR A 39 0.35 0.87 -0.37
C TYR A 39 0.49 1.60 -1.70
N TYR A 40 1.43 1.16 -2.51
CA TYR A 40 1.53 1.58 -3.91
C TYR A 40 1.68 0.36 -4.80
N VAL A 41 1.17 0.47 -6.02
CA VAL A 41 1.20 -0.62 -7.00
C VAL A 41 2.57 -0.66 -7.64
N THR A 42 3.24 -1.80 -7.56
CA THR A 42 4.57 -2.01 -8.16
C THR A 42 4.50 -2.76 -9.48
N LYS A 43 3.44 -3.55 -9.69
CA LYS A 43 3.28 -4.33 -10.91
C LYS A 43 1.80 -4.57 -11.19
N VAL A 44 1.43 -4.50 -12.45
CA VAL A 44 0.08 -4.84 -12.94
C VAL A 44 0.24 -5.93 -14.01
N GLN A 45 -0.09 -7.16 -13.66
CA GLN A 45 -0.13 -8.25 -14.64
C GLN A 45 -1.41 -8.12 -15.50
N ASP A 46 -2.53 -7.91 -14.85
CA ASP A 46 -3.81 -7.53 -15.44
C ASP A 46 -4.65 -6.86 -14.34
N GLN A 47 -5.87 -6.45 -14.66
CA GLN A 47 -6.70 -5.69 -13.71
C GLN A 47 -7.22 -6.50 -12.52
N LYS A 48 -7.01 -7.81 -12.52
CA LYS A 48 -7.35 -8.71 -11.40
C LYS A 48 -6.13 -9.33 -10.73
N HIS A 49 -4.91 -8.98 -11.19
CA HIS A 49 -3.64 -9.50 -10.67
C HIS A 49 -2.65 -8.37 -10.57
N ILE A 50 -2.45 -7.86 -9.37
CA ILE A 50 -1.54 -6.74 -9.11
C ILE A 50 -0.55 -7.10 -8.01
N THR A 51 0.56 -6.40 -7.98
CA THR A 51 1.55 -6.49 -6.90
C THR A 51 1.66 -5.12 -6.24
N ILE A 52 1.67 -5.10 -4.94
CA ILE A 52 1.74 -3.88 -4.14
C ILE A 52 2.86 -3.97 -3.11
N ARG A 53 3.28 -2.80 -2.61
CA ARG A 53 4.24 -2.71 -1.51
C ARG A 53 3.74 -1.64 -0.54
N GLU A 54 3.92 -1.88 0.75
CA GLU A 54 3.51 -0.93 1.79
C GLU A 54 4.45 0.26 1.85
N TYR A 55 3.88 1.47 2.00
CA TYR A 55 4.64 2.67 2.27
C TYR A 55 5.21 2.64 3.69
N GLU A 56 6.41 3.20 3.85
CA GLU A 56 6.89 3.63 5.16
C GLU A 56 6.30 5.00 5.47
N ILE A 57 5.60 5.12 6.57
CA ILE A 57 4.91 6.35 6.98
C ILE A 57 5.62 6.92 8.20
N ILE A 58 6.14 8.13 8.07
CA ILE A 58 6.92 8.81 9.10
C ILE A 58 6.28 10.17 9.37
N ALA A 59 6.16 10.54 10.66
CA ALA A 59 5.72 11.89 11.01
C ALA A 59 6.74 12.93 10.53
N ASP A 60 6.23 14.01 9.94
CA ASP A 60 7.08 15.09 9.45
C ASP A 60 7.76 15.81 10.62
N ARG A 61 9.09 15.77 10.66
CA ARG A 61 9.88 16.39 11.73
C ARG A 61 10.07 17.88 11.55
N GLU A 62 9.95 18.37 10.32
CA GLU A 62 10.15 19.79 9.99
C GLU A 62 8.85 20.57 10.10
N LYS A 63 7.72 19.92 9.92
CA LYS A 63 6.39 20.55 9.99
C LYS A 63 5.48 19.72 10.88
N PRO A 64 5.77 19.67 12.19
CA PRO A 64 4.89 18.94 13.10
C PRO A 64 3.49 19.54 13.07
N GLY A 65 2.49 18.69 13.05
CA GLY A 65 1.10 19.13 13.09
C GLY A 65 0.76 19.77 14.43
N GLY A 66 -0.31 20.55 14.45
CA GLY A 66 -0.87 21.08 15.68
C GLY A 66 -1.52 19.98 16.51
N MET A 67 -2.10 20.36 17.65
CA MET A 67 -2.76 19.43 18.55
C MET A 67 -3.87 18.64 17.82
N GLY A 68 -3.77 17.32 17.86
CA GLY A 68 -4.74 16.44 17.17
C GLY A 68 -4.47 16.21 15.70
N HIS A 69 -3.45 16.85 15.14
CA HIS A 69 -3.08 16.68 13.72
C HIS A 69 -1.63 16.35 13.61
N GLN A 70 -1.29 15.44 12.71
CA GLN A 70 0.08 15.14 12.36
C GLN A 70 0.23 15.19 10.84
N ASN A 71 1.34 15.76 10.36
CA ASN A 71 1.71 15.68 8.97
C ASN A 71 2.53 14.40 8.76
N TRP A 72 2.14 13.62 7.76
CA TRP A 72 2.77 12.34 7.48
C TRP A 72 3.54 12.41 6.18
N LEU A 73 4.71 11.80 6.18
CA LEU A 73 5.53 11.61 5.00
C LEU A 73 5.47 10.14 4.57
N TYR A 74 5.33 9.92 3.28
CA TYR A 74 5.22 8.59 2.69
C TYR A 74 6.48 8.29 1.88
N PHE A 75 7.20 7.26 2.29
CA PHE A 75 8.41 6.83 1.60
C PHE A 75 8.18 5.48 0.95
N LYS A 76 8.60 5.33 -0.30
CA LYS A 76 8.43 4.08 -1.04
C LYS A 76 9.36 2.98 -0.56
N THR A 77 10.52 3.34 -0.01
CA THR A 77 11.49 2.37 0.49
C THR A 77 11.81 2.65 1.95
N SER A 78 12.12 1.59 2.68
CA SER A 78 12.54 1.72 4.08
C SER A 78 13.89 2.43 4.18
N LYS A 79 14.75 2.29 3.16
CA LYS A 79 16.02 3.00 3.10
C LYS A 79 15.81 4.51 3.05
N GLU A 80 14.93 5.00 2.19
CA GLU A 80 14.63 6.43 2.10
C GLU A 80 14.08 6.98 3.41
N ALA A 81 13.17 6.24 4.06
CA ALA A 81 12.62 6.62 5.34
C ALA A 81 13.70 6.67 6.41
N ASN A 82 14.59 5.68 6.43
CA ASN A 82 15.68 5.62 7.38
C ASN A 82 16.70 6.76 7.16
N ASP A 83 16.99 7.09 5.92
CA ASP A 83 17.88 8.23 5.59
C ASP A 83 17.29 9.55 6.13
N TYR A 84 15.98 9.72 5.99
CA TYR A 84 15.29 10.85 6.59
C TYR A 84 15.42 10.88 8.12
N LEU A 85 15.17 9.74 8.78
CA LEU A 85 15.27 9.63 10.24
C LEU A 85 16.71 9.87 10.73
N ASN A 86 17.72 9.47 9.96
CA ASN A 86 19.11 9.65 10.33
C ASN A 86 19.51 11.12 10.40
N LYS A 87 18.86 12.01 9.67
CA LYS A 87 19.07 13.45 9.78
C LYS A 87 18.75 13.97 11.18
N TYR A 88 17.91 13.26 11.92
CA TYR A 88 17.45 13.63 13.26
C TYR A 88 18.00 12.70 14.35
N GLY A 89 18.95 11.82 13.98
CA GLY A 89 19.55 10.88 14.93
C GLY A 89 18.64 9.75 15.37
N LEU A 90 17.58 9.47 14.59
CA LEU A 90 16.55 8.49 14.94
C LEU A 90 16.57 7.22 14.08
N GLY A 91 17.43 7.17 13.07
CA GLY A 91 17.47 6.05 12.15
C GLY A 91 18.27 4.87 12.66
N LEU A 92 18.14 3.76 11.94
CA LEU A 92 18.92 2.55 12.15
C LEU A 92 20.20 2.57 11.31
N LYS A 93 21.10 1.66 11.60
CA LYS A 93 22.24 1.41 10.73
C LYS A 93 21.74 0.81 9.41
N GLU A 94 22.40 1.15 8.30
CA GLU A 94 21.95 0.75 6.97
C GLU A 94 21.69 -0.76 6.87
N LYS A 95 22.56 -1.58 7.46
CA LYS A 95 22.43 -3.04 7.44
C LYS A 95 21.25 -3.58 8.24
N GLU A 96 20.66 -2.77 9.10
CA GLU A 96 19.52 -3.16 9.94
C GLU A 96 18.19 -2.79 9.28
N VAL A 97 18.22 -2.07 8.18
CA VAL A 97 17.00 -1.62 7.48
C VAL A 97 16.45 -2.76 6.65
N LEU A 98 15.20 -3.14 6.92
CA LEU A 98 14.49 -4.17 6.16
C LEU A 98 13.39 -3.52 5.32
N GLU A 99 13.44 -3.79 4.03
CA GLU A 99 12.41 -3.31 3.11
C GLU A 99 11.12 -4.11 3.27
N HIS A 100 9.98 -3.45 3.11
CA HIS A 100 8.70 -4.14 2.99
C HIS A 100 8.71 -5.03 1.76
N GLN A 101 8.17 -6.23 1.91
CA GLN A 101 8.08 -7.15 0.80
C GLN A 101 6.90 -6.83 -0.10
N GLU A 102 7.02 -7.16 -1.37
CA GLU A 102 5.93 -7.07 -2.30
C GLU A 102 4.86 -8.10 -1.96
N ILE A 103 3.60 -7.71 -2.14
CA ILE A 103 2.44 -8.56 -1.89
C ILE A 103 1.70 -8.72 -3.21
N GLU A 104 1.49 -9.97 -3.63
CA GLU A 104 0.68 -10.26 -4.80
C GLU A 104 -0.77 -10.36 -4.41
N LEU A 105 -1.63 -9.59 -5.09
CA LEU A 105 -3.07 -9.58 -4.86
C LEU A 105 -3.80 -10.09 -6.09
N VAL A 106 -4.81 -10.92 -5.87
CA VAL A 106 -5.65 -11.48 -6.90
C VAL A 106 -7.11 -11.24 -6.54
N TYR A 107 -7.88 -10.73 -7.50
CA TYR A 107 -9.32 -10.60 -7.35
C TYR A 107 -9.98 -11.92 -7.71
N ARG A 108 -10.55 -12.62 -6.71
CA ARG A 108 -11.22 -13.92 -6.86
C ARG A 108 -12.44 -13.98 -5.97
N TYR A 109 -13.52 -14.52 -6.52
CA TYR A 109 -14.76 -14.75 -5.77
C TYR A 109 -15.26 -13.49 -5.07
N GLY A 110 -15.24 -12.37 -5.79
CA GLY A 110 -15.76 -11.09 -5.31
C GLY A 110 -14.88 -10.35 -4.29
N LYS A 111 -13.65 -10.79 -4.09
CA LYS A 111 -12.74 -10.19 -3.09
C LYS A 111 -11.31 -10.15 -3.60
N TRP A 112 -10.55 -9.14 -3.15
CA TRP A 112 -9.11 -9.13 -3.30
C TRP A 112 -8.51 -10.03 -2.24
N ARG A 113 -7.60 -10.93 -2.65
CA ARG A 113 -6.95 -11.90 -1.78
C ARG A 113 -5.45 -11.88 -2.00
N GLU A 114 -4.69 -12.10 -0.93
CA GLU A 114 -3.25 -12.26 -1.03
C GLU A 114 -2.93 -13.66 -1.55
N LYS A 115 -2.14 -13.71 -2.62
CA LYS A 115 -1.59 -14.96 -3.16
C LYS A 115 -0.27 -15.26 -2.44
N TYR A 116 -0.14 -16.46 -1.90
CA TYR A 116 1.09 -16.87 -1.25
C TYR A 116 1.35 -18.37 -1.50
N THR A 117 2.60 -18.77 -1.26
CA THR A 117 2.99 -20.19 -1.36
C THR A 117 3.15 -20.74 0.05
N ASP A 118 2.45 -21.84 0.34
CA ASP A 118 2.50 -22.47 1.64
C ASP A 118 3.80 -23.29 1.83
N ARG A 119 3.91 -23.96 2.98
CA ARG A 119 5.13 -24.69 3.36
C ARG A 119 5.47 -25.85 2.43
N ILE A 120 4.46 -26.40 1.74
CA ILE A 120 4.65 -27.53 0.82
C ILE A 120 4.75 -27.09 -0.63
N GLY A 121 4.84 -25.79 -0.90
CA GLY A 121 4.97 -25.24 -2.24
C GLY A 121 3.67 -25.06 -2.99
N LYS A 122 2.53 -25.21 -2.33
CA LYS A 122 1.22 -25.03 -2.97
C LYS A 122 0.77 -23.58 -2.92
N VAL A 123 0.26 -23.06 -4.03
CA VAL A 123 -0.29 -21.71 -4.11
C VAL A 123 -1.62 -21.64 -3.37
N GLN A 124 -1.74 -20.68 -2.47
CA GLN A 124 -2.93 -20.40 -1.67
C GLN A 124 -3.34 -18.96 -1.81
N TYR A 125 -4.59 -18.66 -1.45
CA TYR A 125 -5.15 -17.31 -1.47
C TYR A 125 -5.82 -17.05 -0.11
N ARG A 126 -5.55 -15.90 0.48
CA ARG A 126 -6.07 -15.58 1.81
C ARG A 126 -6.51 -14.14 1.97
N GLY A 127 -7.34 -13.93 2.97
CA GLY A 127 -7.75 -12.60 3.39
C GLY A 127 -8.85 -12.00 2.53
N ASN A 128 -9.30 -10.85 2.97
CA ASN A 128 -10.23 -10.00 2.26
C ASN A 128 -9.66 -8.60 2.33
N TRP A 129 -9.07 -8.15 1.23
CA TRP A 129 -8.42 -6.86 1.17
C TRP A 129 -9.41 -5.82 0.68
N ASP A 130 -9.87 -4.99 1.60
CA ASP A 130 -10.74 -3.85 1.29
C ASP A 130 -9.86 -2.68 0.88
N LEU A 131 -9.80 -2.42 -0.42
CA LEU A 131 -8.89 -1.43 -1.01
C LEU A 131 -9.67 -0.27 -1.60
N SER A 132 -9.14 0.94 -1.40
CA SER A 132 -9.60 2.15 -2.07
C SER A 132 -8.45 2.84 -2.75
N PHE A 133 -8.72 3.53 -3.86
CA PHE A 133 -7.72 4.37 -4.52
C PHE A 133 -7.41 5.60 -3.65
N GLY A 134 -6.15 6.01 -3.69
CA GLY A 134 -5.64 7.14 -2.94
C GLY A 134 -5.06 6.74 -1.58
N LEU A 135 -4.41 7.70 -0.94
CA LEU A 135 -3.83 7.54 0.40
C LEU A 135 -4.75 8.18 1.42
N ARG A 136 -5.14 7.38 2.41
CA ARG A 136 -6.00 7.84 3.51
C ARG A 136 -5.42 7.33 4.81
N ASP A 137 -5.00 8.23 5.62
CA ASP A 137 -4.40 7.98 6.94
C ASP A 137 -5.31 8.45 8.09
#